data_f0ad7c25cb73fe2ed12f8d473b879d6b
#
_entry.id   f0ad7c25cb73fe2ed12f8d473b879d6b
#
_cell.length_a   1.000
_cell.length_b   1.000
_cell.length_c   1.000
_cell.angle_alpha   90.00
_cell.angle_beta   90.00
_cell.angle_gamma   90.00
#
_symmetry.space_group_name_H-M   'P 1'
#
loop_
_entity.id
_entity.type
_entity.pdbx_description
1 polymer ?
#
loop_
_entity_poly.entity_id
_entity_poly.type
_entity_poly.pdbx_seq_one_letter_code
_entity_poly.pdbx_strand_id
1 'polypeptide(L)'
;MEIVRIGDSPPEELRAGDRPLSGIRVLDLTRVIAGPTCARTLAEHGAEVLKITGAHLPSLGRQEYDTGHGKLSAHLDLRESKDTEILRGLVRGADVFSQGYRPGTLGSRGFSPEALAQLRPGIVVVSLSAFSHVGPWASRRGFDTVIQSVSGITSRQGELFPDAAPGPQFYPVSAVDFLTGYLMAFGAMVALARRTREGGSWLVRISL
;
A
#
# COMPACT_ATOMS: atom_id res chain seq x y z
N MET A 1 -12.58 3.06 -1.30
CA MET A 1 -11.92 1.93 -0.65
C MET A 1 -12.84 0.73 -0.67
N GLU A 2 -12.32 -0.44 -1.01
CA GLU A 2 -13.04 -1.71 -1.08
C GLU A 2 -12.26 -2.75 -0.27
N ILE A 3 -12.96 -3.60 0.49
CA ILE A 3 -12.37 -4.70 1.26
C ILE A 3 -13.14 -5.98 0.94
N VAL A 4 -12.48 -6.90 0.24
CA VAL A 4 -13.09 -8.14 -0.25
C VAL A 4 -12.33 -9.37 0.24
N ARG A 5 -13.07 -10.45 0.53
CA ARG A 5 -12.48 -11.74 0.85
C ARG A 5 -11.98 -12.41 -0.43
N ILE A 6 -10.75 -12.92 -0.42
CA ILE A 6 -10.08 -13.52 -1.59
C ILE A 6 -9.60 -14.94 -1.36
N GLY A 7 -9.80 -15.49 -0.18
CA GLY A 7 -9.42 -16.86 0.16
C GLY A 7 -9.93 -17.26 1.53
N ASP A 8 -9.93 -18.56 1.80
CA ASP A 8 -10.38 -19.12 3.06
C ASP A 8 -9.19 -19.46 3.96
N SER A 9 -9.35 -19.19 5.23
CA SER A 9 -8.49 -19.67 6.32
C SER A 9 -9.28 -19.65 7.62
N PRO A 10 -8.88 -20.43 8.65
CA PRO A 10 -9.45 -20.26 9.98
C PRO A 10 -9.15 -18.84 10.52
N PRO A 11 -9.95 -18.37 11.51
CA PRO A 11 -9.64 -17.15 12.24
C PRO A 11 -8.24 -17.19 12.87
N GLU A 12 -7.55 -16.07 12.83
CA GLU A 12 -6.23 -15.89 13.42
C GLU A 12 -6.29 -14.75 14.45
N GLU A 13 -6.05 -15.06 15.71
CA GLU A 13 -6.00 -14.04 16.77
C GLU A 13 -4.80 -13.11 16.61
N LEU A 14 -4.99 -11.85 16.94
CA LEU A 14 -3.88 -10.91 17.08
C LEU A 14 -3.07 -11.26 18.33
N ARG A 15 -1.76 -11.19 18.23
CA ARG A 15 -0.88 -11.46 19.37
C ARG A 15 -1.06 -10.36 20.43
N ALA A 16 -1.11 -10.74 21.68
CA ALA A 16 -1.05 -9.79 22.78
C ALA A 16 0.28 -9.03 22.76
N GLY A 17 0.24 -7.72 23.03
CA GLY A 17 1.42 -6.87 23.05
C GLY A 17 1.07 -5.45 23.48
N ASP A 18 2.08 -4.59 23.56
CA ASP A 18 1.96 -3.22 24.06
C ASP A 18 1.26 -2.26 23.07
N ARG A 19 1.12 -2.68 21.82
CA ARG A 19 0.50 -1.88 20.75
C ARG A 19 -0.51 -2.71 19.97
N PRO A 20 -1.50 -2.07 19.32
CA PRO A 20 -2.58 -2.78 18.62
C PRO A 20 -2.13 -3.78 17.55
N LEU A 21 -0.99 -3.52 16.88
CA LEU A 21 -0.45 -4.36 15.82
C LEU A 21 0.85 -5.09 16.22
N SER A 22 1.11 -5.25 17.53
CA SER A 22 2.25 -6.04 18.01
C SER A 22 2.25 -7.44 17.42
N GLY A 23 3.40 -7.84 16.83
CA GLY A 23 3.58 -9.16 16.20
C GLY A 23 2.97 -9.31 14.81
N ILE A 24 2.34 -8.27 14.25
CA ILE A 24 1.91 -8.22 12.84
C ILE A 24 3.12 -7.91 11.96
N ARG A 25 3.34 -8.72 10.93
CA ARG A 25 4.43 -8.58 9.96
C ARG A 25 3.93 -8.03 8.63
N VAL A 26 4.51 -6.92 8.19
CA VAL A 26 4.13 -6.21 6.97
C VAL A 26 5.27 -6.22 5.97
N LEU A 27 5.00 -6.67 4.74
CA LEU A 27 5.88 -6.48 3.59
C LEU A 27 5.40 -5.24 2.82
N ASP A 28 6.26 -4.22 2.77
CA ASP A 28 6.00 -2.95 2.09
C ASP A 28 6.76 -2.89 0.77
N LEU A 29 6.07 -3.15 -0.33
CA LEU A 29 6.59 -3.03 -1.70
C LEU A 29 6.15 -1.72 -2.37
N THR A 30 5.83 -0.72 -1.59
CA THR A 30 5.33 0.56 -2.10
C THR A 30 6.43 1.60 -2.26
N ARG A 31 6.13 2.66 -3.00
CA ARG A 31 7.04 3.76 -3.28
C ARG A 31 6.30 5.09 -3.27
N VAL A 32 7.05 6.16 -3.27
CA VAL A 32 6.60 7.55 -3.26
C VAL A 32 6.05 7.93 -1.89
N ILE A 33 4.75 8.20 -1.72
CA ILE A 33 4.18 8.73 -0.48
C ILE A 33 3.02 7.86 0.03
N ALA A 34 1.98 7.64 -0.76
CA ALA A 34 0.73 7.03 -0.29
C ALA A 34 0.94 5.64 0.35
N GLY A 35 1.51 4.70 -0.40
CA GLY A 35 1.79 3.37 0.13
C GLY A 35 2.78 3.37 1.28
N PRO A 36 3.94 4.07 1.18
CA PRO A 36 4.86 4.20 2.30
C PRO A 36 4.26 4.84 3.55
N THR A 37 3.32 5.80 3.43
CA THR A 37 2.56 6.35 4.56
C THR A 37 1.69 5.29 5.23
N CYS A 38 1.02 4.44 4.44
CA CYS A 38 0.28 3.29 4.98
C CYS A 38 1.19 2.42 5.86
N ALA A 39 2.31 1.98 5.32
CA ALA A 39 3.22 1.08 6.03
C ALA A 39 3.87 1.75 7.27
N ARG A 40 4.19 3.06 7.20
CA ARG A 40 4.63 3.84 8.36
C ARG A 40 3.56 3.87 9.44
N THR A 41 2.31 4.14 9.07
CA THR A 41 1.19 4.16 10.03
C THR A 41 1.00 2.79 10.70
N LEU A 42 1.12 1.68 9.97
CA LEU A 42 1.07 0.35 10.57
C LEU A 42 2.24 0.14 11.54
N ALA A 43 3.46 0.62 11.23
CA ALA A 43 4.61 0.58 12.13
C ALA A 43 4.38 1.42 13.40
N GLU A 44 3.80 2.61 13.27
CA GLU A 44 3.40 3.48 14.40
C GLU A 44 2.43 2.78 15.36
N HIS A 45 1.63 1.84 14.86
CA HIS A 45 0.70 1.02 15.64
C HIS A 45 1.34 -0.30 16.15
N GLY A 46 2.63 -0.52 15.91
CA GLY A 46 3.39 -1.65 16.46
C GLY A 46 3.68 -2.80 15.51
N ALA A 47 3.32 -2.70 14.22
CA ALA A 47 3.66 -3.72 13.24
C ALA A 47 5.17 -3.75 12.93
N GLU A 48 5.70 -4.95 12.68
CA GLU A 48 7.04 -5.16 12.15
C GLU A 48 7.01 -4.97 10.62
N VAL A 49 7.55 -3.85 10.13
CA VAL A 49 7.49 -3.51 8.72
C VAL A 49 8.83 -3.71 8.05
N LEU A 50 8.86 -4.54 6.99
CA LEU A 50 10.00 -4.70 6.10
C LEU A 50 9.68 -4.04 4.75
N LYS A 51 10.35 -2.91 4.48
CA LYS A 51 10.35 -2.26 3.17
C LYS A 51 11.23 -3.04 2.20
N ILE A 52 10.67 -3.43 1.06
CA ILE A 52 11.39 -4.12 -0.01
C ILE A 52 11.47 -3.20 -1.23
N THR A 53 12.68 -2.93 -1.67
CA THR A 53 12.97 -2.10 -2.85
C THR A 53 14.00 -2.78 -3.74
N GLY A 54 14.11 -2.35 -5.00
CA GLY A 54 15.12 -2.86 -5.93
C GLY A 54 16.25 -1.84 -6.13
N ALA A 55 17.49 -2.28 -6.17
CA ALA A 55 18.64 -1.41 -6.39
C ALA A 55 18.59 -0.64 -7.73
N HIS A 56 17.84 -1.17 -8.71
CA HIS A 56 17.62 -0.53 -10.00
C HIS A 56 16.53 0.55 -9.99
N LEU A 57 15.81 0.70 -8.88
CA LEU A 57 14.78 1.73 -8.74
C LEU A 57 15.42 3.02 -8.20
N PRO A 58 15.10 4.20 -8.78
CA PRO A 58 15.67 5.44 -8.31
C PRO A 58 15.26 5.75 -6.86
N SER A 59 16.19 6.25 -6.06
CA SER A 59 15.87 6.81 -4.73
C SER A 59 15.03 8.07 -4.87
N LEU A 60 14.11 8.25 -3.94
CA LEU A 60 13.23 9.42 -3.85
C LEU A 60 13.72 10.47 -2.83
N GLY A 61 14.94 10.29 -2.32
CA GLY A 61 15.61 11.24 -1.45
C GLY A 61 14.84 11.52 -0.15
N ARG A 62 14.57 12.80 0.13
CA ARG A 62 13.98 13.23 1.41
C ARG A 62 12.62 12.59 1.74
N GLN A 63 11.82 12.22 0.75
CA GLN A 63 10.53 11.55 0.98
C GLN A 63 10.70 10.17 1.65
N GLU A 64 11.81 9.49 1.38
CA GLU A 64 12.11 8.20 2.00
C GLU A 64 12.49 8.31 3.46
N TYR A 65 13.04 9.45 3.91
CA TYR A 65 13.34 9.67 5.33
C TYR A 65 12.07 9.72 6.16
N ASP A 66 11.08 10.54 5.76
CA ASP A 66 9.81 10.64 6.47
C ASP A 66 9.04 9.31 6.46
N THR A 67 8.81 8.75 5.29
CA THR A 67 8.02 7.54 5.14
C THR A 67 8.73 6.25 5.54
N GLY A 68 10.04 6.31 5.79
CA GLY A 68 10.88 5.20 6.24
C GLY A 68 10.88 4.93 7.74
N HIS A 69 10.37 5.86 8.54
CA HIS A 69 10.37 5.72 9.99
C HIS A 69 9.67 4.43 10.47
N GLY A 70 10.32 3.74 11.41
CA GLY A 70 9.78 2.51 12.02
C GLY A 70 9.87 1.27 11.13
N LYS A 71 10.60 1.33 9.99
CA LYS A 71 10.73 0.21 9.05
C LYS A 71 12.14 -0.34 8.99
N LEU A 72 12.25 -1.65 8.84
CA LEU A 72 13.43 -2.30 8.30
C LEU A 72 13.41 -2.18 6.77
N SER A 73 14.58 -2.32 6.13
CA SER A 73 14.70 -2.22 4.67
C SER A 73 15.57 -3.34 4.11
N ALA A 74 15.18 -3.87 2.95
CA ALA A 74 15.93 -4.86 2.18
C ALA A 74 15.83 -4.56 0.69
N HIS A 75 16.84 -5.02 -0.06
CA HIS A 75 16.86 -4.95 -1.52
C HIS A 75 16.62 -6.33 -2.13
N LEU A 76 15.59 -6.42 -2.98
CA LEU A 76 15.33 -7.58 -3.82
C LEU A 76 15.07 -7.12 -5.25
N ASP A 77 15.76 -7.71 -6.22
CA ASP A 77 15.48 -7.50 -7.63
C ASP A 77 14.51 -8.58 -8.13
N LEU A 78 13.24 -8.26 -8.20
CA LEU A 78 12.22 -9.22 -8.63
C LEU A 78 12.29 -9.62 -10.10
N ARG A 79 13.29 -9.15 -10.85
CA ARG A 79 13.64 -9.67 -12.18
C ARG A 79 14.48 -10.94 -12.07
N GLU A 80 15.14 -11.15 -10.93
CA GLU A 80 15.94 -12.31 -10.62
C GLU A 80 15.11 -13.38 -9.92
N SER A 81 15.20 -14.61 -10.39
CA SER A 81 14.46 -15.76 -9.82
C SER A 81 14.81 -16.01 -8.36
N LYS A 82 16.09 -15.87 -7.99
CA LYS A 82 16.56 -16.03 -6.61
C LYS A 82 15.87 -15.05 -5.65
N ASP A 83 15.78 -13.80 -6.04
CA ASP A 83 15.16 -12.75 -5.18
C ASP A 83 13.65 -12.92 -5.12
N THR A 84 13.04 -13.39 -6.21
CA THR A 84 11.61 -13.76 -6.24
C THR A 84 11.33 -14.90 -5.26
N GLU A 85 12.18 -15.92 -5.17
CA GLU A 85 12.02 -17.00 -4.19
C GLU A 85 12.24 -16.53 -2.74
N ILE A 86 13.17 -15.61 -2.51
CA ILE A 86 13.33 -14.97 -1.20
C ILE A 86 12.02 -14.26 -0.80
N LEU A 87 11.44 -13.48 -1.72
CA LEU A 87 10.15 -12.80 -1.45
C LEU A 87 9.03 -13.81 -1.15
N ARG A 88 8.97 -14.95 -1.88
CA ARG A 88 7.98 -16.01 -1.56
C ARG A 88 8.16 -16.56 -0.14
N GLY A 89 9.41 -16.74 0.28
CA GLY A 89 9.73 -17.14 1.64
C GLY A 89 9.23 -16.13 2.68
N LEU A 90 9.45 -14.85 2.44
CA LEU A 90 8.98 -13.77 3.32
C LEU A 90 7.45 -13.70 3.39
N VAL A 91 6.76 -13.87 2.25
CA VAL A 91 5.28 -13.85 2.19
C VAL A 91 4.66 -14.92 3.10
N ARG A 92 5.24 -16.13 3.17
CA ARG A 92 4.72 -17.21 4.03
C ARG A 92 4.67 -16.82 5.51
N GLY A 93 5.50 -15.89 5.93
CA GLY A 93 5.54 -15.39 7.32
C GLY A 93 4.89 -14.02 7.51
N ALA A 94 4.28 -13.44 6.47
CA ALA A 94 3.71 -12.10 6.53
C ALA A 94 2.21 -12.12 6.85
N ASP A 95 1.74 -11.09 7.53
CA ASP A 95 0.32 -10.85 7.77
C ASP A 95 -0.27 -9.88 6.75
N VAL A 96 0.53 -8.89 6.32
CA VAL A 96 0.12 -7.86 5.37
C VAL A 96 1.13 -7.76 4.24
N PHE A 97 0.64 -7.72 3.01
CA PHE A 97 1.43 -7.46 1.80
C PHE A 97 0.90 -6.19 1.13
N SER A 98 1.66 -5.10 1.20
CA SER A 98 1.29 -3.80 0.64
C SER A 98 2.05 -3.51 -0.65
N GLN A 99 1.34 -3.13 -1.70
CA GLN A 99 1.92 -2.85 -3.01
C GLN A 99 1.23 -1.67 -3.71
N GLY A 100 1.99 -0.95 -4.55
CA GLY A 100 1.51 0.16 -5.38
C GLY A 100 2.02 0.08 -6.82
N TYR A 101 2.40 -1.11 -7.29
CA TYR A 101 2.78 -1.31 -8.68
C TYR A 101 1.53 -1.33 -9.58
N ARG A 102 1.74 -1.07 -10.86
CA ARG A 102 0.66 -1.14 -11.85
C ARG A 102 -0.04 -2.49 -11.83
N PRO A 103 -1.35 -2.52 -12.10
CA PRO A 103 -2.11 -3.77 -12.17
C PRO A 103 -1.40 -4.81 -13.02
N GLY A 104 -1.33 -6.05 -12.53
CA GLY A 104 -0.69 -7.17 -13.21
C GLY A 104 0.84 -7.26 -13.07
N THR A 105 1.55 -6.20 -12.69
CA THR A 105 3.04 -6.21 -12.60
C THR A 105 3.56 -7.28 -11.62
N LEU A 106 3.03 -7.34 -10.40
CA LEU A 106 3.39 -8.36 -9.44
C LEU A 106 2.67 -9.69 -9.72
N GLY A 107 1.46 -9.63 -10.29
CA GLY A 107 0.72 -10.81 -10.71
C GLY A 107 1.46 -11.66 -11.74
N SER A 108 2.09 -11.04 -12.74
CA SER A 108 2.93 -11.74 -13.73
C SER A 108 4.18 -12.41 -13.15
N ARG A 109 4.53 -12.08 -11.90
CA ARG A 109 5.65 -12.68 -11.14
C ARG A 109 5.18 -13.68 -10.08
N GLY A 110 3.87 -14.02 -10.07
CA GLY A 110 3.28 -14.97 -9.13
C GLY A 110 2.89 -14.37 -7.79
N PHE A 111 2.69 -13.06 -7.72
CA PHE A 111 2.22 -12.33 -6.54
C PHE A 111 0.91 -11.60 -6.80
N SER A 112 -0.02 -12.24 -7.52
CA SER A 112 -1.41 -11.77 -7.58
C SER A 112 -2.07 -11.93 -6.20
N PRO A 113 -3.15 -11.18 -5.90
CA PRO A 113 -3.87 -11.35 -4.64
C PRO A 113 -4.26 -12.79 -4.34
N GLU A 114 -4.72 -13.52 -5.35
CA GLU A 114 -5.12 -14.92 -5.25
C GLU A 114 -3.91 -15.83 -4.98
N ALA A 115 -2.79 -15.61 -5.69
CA ALA A 115 -1.56 -16.36 -5.47
C ALA A 115 -0.97 -16.09 -4.07
N LEU A 116 -1.07 -14.85 -3.58
CA LEU A 116 -0.66 -14.49 -2.22
C LEU A 116 -1.53 -15.19 -1.18
N ALA A 117 -2.86 -15.25 -1.40
CA ALA A 117 -3.80 -15.95 -0.52
C ALA A 117 -3.54 -17.47 -0.48
N GLN A 118 -3.12 -18.07 -1.60
CA GLN A 118 -2.72 -19.48 -1.65
C GLN A 118 -1.37 -19.72 -0.94
N LEU A 119 -0.42 -18.79 -1.10
CA LEU A 119 0.91 -18.90 -0.50
C LEU A 119 0.89 -18.70 1.01
N ARG A 120 0.03 -17.81 1.49
CA ARG A 120 -0.21 -17.50 2.90
C ARG A 120 -1.72 -17.34 3.16
N PRO A 121 -2.45 -18.43 3.43
CA PRO A 121 -3.84 -18.32 3.86
C PRO A 121 -3.97 -17.40 5.08
N GLY A 122 -4.92 -16.48 5.06
CA GLY A 122 -5.07 -15.45 6.09
C GLY A 122 -4.29 -14.14 5.82
N ILE A 123 -3.60 -14.00 4.70
CA ILE A 123 -2.89 -12.75 4.34
C ILE A 123 -3.88 -11.62 4.04
N VAL A 124 -3.50 -10.40 4.42
CA VAL A 124 -4.16 -9.16 4.01
C VAL A 124 -3.33 -8.51 2.92
N VAL A 125 -3.88 -8.41 1.72
CA VAL A 125 -3.24 -7.73 0.58
C VAL A 125 -3.78 -6.31 0.48
N VAL A 126 -2.90 -5.31 0.50
CA VAL A 126 -3.26 -3.90 0.32
C VAL A 126 -2.75 -3.44 -1.04
N SER A 127 -3.64 -3.04 -1.92
CA SER A 127 -3.33 -2.68 -3.31
C SER A 127 -3.75 -1.24 -3.61
N LEU A 128 -2.76 -0.43 -3.93
CA LEU A 128 -2.91 0.95 -4.36
C LEU A 128 -2.87 1.06 -5.88
N SER A 129 -3.77 1.87 -6.44
CA SER A 129 -3.73 2.28 -7.84
C SER A 129 -3.98 3.79 -7.97
N ALA A 130 -3.66 4.38 -9.12
CA ALA A 130 -3.96 5.79 -9.37
C ALA A 130 -5.45 6.01 -9.70
N PHE A 131 -6.04 5.13 -10.52
CA PHE A 131 -7.37 5.33 -11.12
C PHE A 131 -8.33 4.14 -10.90
N SER A 132 -8.28 3.51 -9.70
CA SER A 132 -9.08 2.33 -9.40
C SER A 132 -8.62 1.07 -10.18
N HIS A 133 -9.32 -0.03 -9.97
CA HIS A 133 -9.08 -1.32 -10.65
C HIS A 133 -10.08 -1.58 -11.78
N VAL A 134 -11.03 -0.68 -11.97
CA VAL A 134 -12.06 -0.73 -13.02
C VAL A 134 -12.11 0.59 -13.79
N GLY A 135 -12.72 0.54 -14.96
CA GLY A 135 -12.90 1.71 -15.83
C GLY A 135 -11.75 1.91 -16.82
N PRO A 136 -11.90 2.86 -17.74
CA PRO A 136 -10.99 3.03 -18.89
C PRO A 136 -9.57 3.51 -18.50
N TRP A 137 -9.38 3.99 -17.27
CA TRP A 137 -8.09 4.49 -16.79
C TRP A 137 -7.40 3.56 -15.79
N ALA A 138 -7.97 2.40 -15.49
CA ALA A 138 -7.45 1.47 -14.48
C ALA A 138 -5.97 1.09 -14.68
N SER A 139 -5.48 1.02 -15.91
CA SER A 139 -4.08 0.72 -16.23
C SER A 139 -3.17 1.95 -16.34
N ARG A 140 -3.71 3.18 -16.24
CA ARG A 140 -2.93 4.40 -16.38
C ARG A 140 -2.06 4.66 -15.17
N ARG A 141 -0.94 5.33 -15.43
CA ARG A 141 -0.08 5.89 -14.39
C ARG A 141 -0.68 7.18 -13.84
N GLY A 142 -0.52 7.40 -12.55
CA GLY A 142 -0.86 8.65 -11.90
C GLY A 142 -0.04 8.84 -10.64
N PHE A 143 0.03 10.08 -10.22
CA PHE A 143 0.60 10.54 -8.97
C PHE A 143 -0.33 11.61 -8.41
N ASP A 144 -0.13 12.02 -7.19
CA ASP A 144 -0.93 13.03 -6.49
C ASP A 144 -1.32 14.23 -7.39
N THR A 145 -0.34 14.91 -7.97
CA THR A 145 -0.59 16.10 -8.79
C THR A 145 -1.39 15.82 -10.07
N VAL A 146 -1.24 14.61 -10.64
CA VAL A 146 -2.06 14.20 -11.80
C VAL A 146 -3.51 14.00 -11.35
N ILE A 147 -3.71 13.37 -10.19
CA ILE A 147 -5.07 13.16 -9.65
C ILE A 147 -5.71 14.49 -9.26
N GLN A 148 -5.00 15.39 -8.59
CA GLN A 148 -5.50 16.73 -8.30
C GLN A 148 -5.97 17.46 -9.58
N SER A 149 -5.22 17.30 -10.68
CA SER A 149 -5.55 17.95 -11.95
C SER A 149 -6.79 17.35 -12.61
N VAL A 150 -6.86 16.01 -12.74
CA VAL A 150 -7.95 15.34 -13.47
C VAL A 150 -9.27 15.26 -12.69
N SER A 151 -9.20 15.37 -11.37
CA SER A 151 -10.39 15.38 -10.49
C SER A 151 -11.02 16.78 -10.31
N GLY A 152 -10.38 17.83 -10.83
CA GLY A 152 -10.84 19.21 -10.67
C GLY A 152 -10.41 19.88 -9.37
N ILE A 153 -9.64 19.20 -8.50
CA ILE A 153 -9.14 19.77 -7.24
C ILE A 153 -8.33 21.05 -7.51
N THR A 154 -7.44 21.04 -8.51
CA THR A 154 -6.62 22.21 -8.82
C THR A 154 -7.46 23.41 -9.27
N SER A 155 -8.51 23.18 -10.05
CA SER A 155 -9.43 24.25 -10.48
C SER A 155 -10.13 24.85 -9.26
N ARG A 156 -10.68 23.99 -8.42
CA ARG A 156 -11.39 24.44 -7.21
C ARG A 156 -10.48 25.16 -6.23
N GLN A 157 -9.23 24.70 -6.08
CA GLN A 157 -8.23 25.39 -5.25
C GLN A 157 -7.94 26.79 -5.77
N GLY A 158 -7.77 26.96 -7.07
CA GLY A 158 -7.55 28.30 -7.69
C GLY A 158 -8.73 29.23 -7.49
N GLU A 159 -9.98 28.74 -7.56
CA GLU A 159 -11.17 29.52 -7.28
C GLU A 159 -11.25 30.00 -5.82
N LEU A 160 -10.81 29.16 -4.88
CA LEU A 160 -10.86 29.47 -3.44
C LEU A 160 -9.76 30.44 -3.01
N PHE A 161 -8.64 30.46 -3.71
CA PHE A 161 -7.46 31.30 -3.39
C PHE A 161 -6.98 32.10 -4.62
N PRO A 162 -7.84 32.96 -5.20
CA PRO A 162 -7.53 33.69 -6.44
C PRO A 162 -6.35 34.66 -6.31
N ASP A 163 -6.11 35.17 -5.10
CA ASP A 163 -5.04 36.14 -4.81
C ASP A 163 -3.65 35.48 -4.71
N ALA A 164 -3.56 34.15 -4.56
CA ALA A 164 -2.29 33.46 -4.46
C ALA A 164 -1.60 33.32 -5.81
N ALA A 165 -2.37 32.95 -6.84
CA ALA A 165 -1.92 32.92 -8.25
C ALA A 165 -3.13 32.78 -9.19
N PRO A 166 -3.08 33.29 -10.41
CA PRO A 166 -4.16 33.12 -11.37
C PRO A 166 -4.25 31.68 -11.88
N GLY A 167 -5.48 31.15 -12.04
CA GLY A 167 -5.77 29.85 -12.61
C GLY A 167 -5.68 28.67 -11.64
N PRO A 168 -5.65 27.42 -12.16
CA PRO A 168 -5.61 26.20 -11.32
C PRO A 168 -4.37 26.15 -10.42
N GLN A 169 -4.55 25.72 -9.18
CA GLN A 169 -3.48 25.65 -8.18
C GLN A 169 -3.46 24.27 -7.51
N PHE A 170 -2.27 23.74 -7.27
CA PHE A 170 -2.09 22.52 -6.46
C PHE A 170 -2.22 22.84 -4.97
N TYR A 171 -2.65 21.86 -4.19
CA TYR A 171 -2.44 21.92 -2.76
C TYR A 171 -0.94 22.06 -2.46
N PRO A 172 -0.58 22.78 -1.39
CA PRO A 172 0.82 22.96 -1.00
C PRO A 172 1.49 21.68 -0.49
N VAL A 173 0.73 20.59 -0.39
CA VAL A 173 1.17 19.26 0.04
C VAL A 173 0.55 18.18 -0.85
N SER A 174 1.15 16.98 -0.88
CA SER A 174 0.59 15.79 -1.55
C SER A 174 -0.58 15.21 -0.74
N ALA A 175 -1.66 16.01 -0.61
CA ALA A 175 -2.79 15.70 0.26
C ALA A 175 -3.50 14.39 -0.14
N VAL A 176 -3.62 14.13 -1.44
CA VAL A 176 -4.27 12.93 -1.96
C VAL A 176 -3.46 11.70 -1.58
N ASP A 177 -2.13 11.75 -1.72
CA ASP A 177 -1.24 10.65 -1.32
C ASP A 177 -1.34 10.35 0.18
N PHE A 178 -1.23 11.37 1.04
CA PHE A 178 -1.26 11.17 2.50
C PHE A 178 -2.62 10.62 2.95
N LEU A 179 -3.73 11.20 2.48
CA LEU A 179 -5.08 10.74 2.80
C LEU A 179 -5.29 9.29 2.34
N THR A 180 -4.85 8.95 1.13
CA THR A 180 -4.92 7.58 0.62
C THR A 180 -4.09 6.63 1.46
N GLY A 181 -2.89 7.03 1.87
CA GLY A 181 -2.03 6.23 2.74
C GLY A 181 -2.67 5.90 4.09
N TYR A 182 -3.28 6.89 4.74
CA TYR A 182 -4.02 6.66 5.99
C TYR A 182 -5.25 5.76 5.79
N LEU A 183 -5.99 5.94 4.70
CA LEU A 183 -7.13 5.05 4.37
C LEU A 183 -6.66 3.62 4.04
N MET A 184 -5.51 3.44 3.40
CA MET A 184 -4.89 2.12 3.20
C MET A 184 -4.59 1.44 4.54
N ALA A 185 -3.98 2.16 5.49
CA ALA A 185 -3.67 1.64 6.81
C ALA A 185 -4.94 1.27 7.59
N PHE A 186 -5.94 2.15 7.56
CA PHE A 186 -7.26 1.88 8.13
C PHE A 186 -7.89 0.61 7.53
N GLY A 187 -7.89 0.49 6.19
CA GLY A 187 -8.40 -0.70 5.50
C GLY A 187 -7.67 -1.98 5.89
N ALA A 188 -6.33 -1.93 6.02
CA ALA A 188 -5.52 -3.05 6.49
C ALA A 188 -5.91 -3.47 7.92
N MET A 189 -6.08 -2.52 8.83
CA MET A 189 -6.51 -2.80 10.21
C MET A 189 -7.92 -3.39 10.26
N VAL A 190 -8.86 -2.89 9.46
CA VAL A 190 -10.21 -3.48 9.35
C VAL A 190 -10.14 -4.90 8.82
N ALA A 191 -9.32 -5.17 7.80
CA ALA A 191 -9.15 -6.51 7.24
C ALA A 191 -8.51 -7.46 8.24
N LEU A 192 -7.51 -7.03 9.01
CA LEU A 192 -6.92 -7.79 10.12
C LEU A 192 -7.98 -8.12 11.20
N ALA A 193 -8.81 -7.15 11.58
CA ALA A 193 -9.90 -7.36 12.54
C ALA A 193 -10.98 -8.34 12.02
N ARG A 194 -11.27 -8.33 10.70
CA ARG A 194 -12.12 -9.34 10.07
C ARG A 194 -11.47 -10.72 10.10
N ARG A 195 -10.18 -10.81 9.78
CA ARG A 195 -9.42 -12.07 9.85
C ARG A 195 -9.52 -12.71 11.22
N THR A 196 -9.48 -11.94 12.32
CA THR A 196 -9.59 -12.50 13.67
C THR A 196 -10.96 -13.09 13.98
N ARG A 197 -12.02 -12.62 13.35
CA ARG A 197 -13.40 -13.04 13.62
C ARG A 197 -13.91 -14.08 12.62
N GLU A 198 -13.60 -13.86 11.36
CA GLU A 198 -14.19 -14.55 10.22
C GLU A 198 -13.18 -15.46 9.51
N GLY A 199 -11.89 -15.33 9.85
CA GLY A 199 -10.81 -15.93 9.07
C GLY A 199 -10.70 -15.34 7.67
N GLY A 200 -10.10 -16.09 6.77
CA GLY A 200 -9.96 -15.74 5.36
C GLY A 200 -8.83 -14.79 5.05
N SER A 201 -8.44 -14.76 3.78
CA SER A 201 -7.53 -13.78 3.20
C SER A 201 -8.32 -12.60 2.63
N TRP A 202 -7.80 -11.41 2.76
CA TRP A 202 -8.52 -10.18 2.43
C TRP A 202 -7.72 -9.29 1.47
N LEU A 203 -8.41 -8.67 0.54
CA LEU A 203 -7.85 -7.68 -0.37
C LEU A 203 -8.48 -6.32 -0.08
N VAL A 204 -7.63 -5.36 0.26
CA VAL A 204 -7.96 -3.94 0.39
C VAL A 204 -7.54 -3.24 -0.90
N ARG A 205 -8.49 -2.69 -1.64
CA ARG A 205 -8.25 -1.88 -2.84
C ARG A 205 -8.54 -0.43 -2.55
N ILE A 206 -7.62 0.42 -2.95
CA ILE A 206 -7.78 1.86 -2.85
C ILE A 206 -7.13 2.55 -4.04
N SER A 207 -7.64 3.72 -4.39
CA SER A 207 -7.03 4.59 -5.39
C SER A 207 -6.82 5.99 -4.83
N LEU A 208 -5.91 6.69 -5.44
CA LEU A 208 -5.71 8.13 -5.24
C LEU A 208 -6.95 8.94 -5.60
#